data_f4f7ff7f7097dbed11044fd1d02baaf5
#
_entry.id   f4f7ff7f7097dbed11044fd1d02baaf5
#
_cell.length_a   1.000
_cell.length_b   1.000
_cell.length_c   1.000
_cell.angle_alpha   90.00
_cell.angle_beta   90.00
_cell.angle_gamma   90.00
#
_symmetry.space_group_name_H-M   'P 1'
#
loop_
_entity.id
_entity.type
_entity.pdbx_description
1 polymer ?
#
loop_
_entity_poly.entity_id
_entity_poly.type
_entity_poly.pdbx_seq_one_letter_code
_entity_poly.pdbx_strand_id
1 'polypeptide(L)'
;MRLLTDPAQTGAVTICLPQDVQAEAYNYPDRFFDKKVWSIPRNLPSEDSLVKAINIIKKAESPVIIGGGGVIYSDAEKTLSDFCMTSGIPIVETQAGKGSLSWDHDQNLGAVGVTGTSAANLIAQRSDLVICIGTRLSDFTTASKTLFKNPDVMFLSINVSSFDAHKHSSFSLIGDAK
;
A
#
# COMPACT_ATOMS: atom_id res chain seq x y z
N MET A 1 -5.00 14.33 16.38
CA MET A 1 -4.98 14.68 14.94
C MET A 1 -3.69 14.21 14.25
N ARG A 2 -2.50 14.41 14.79
CA ARG A 2 -1.25 13.97 14.16
C ARG A 2 -1.34 12.51 13.66
N LEU A 3 -1.70 11.57 14.53
CA LEU A 3 -1.82 10.14 14.13
C LEU A 3 -2.91 9.89 13.09
N LEU A 4 -3.98 10.69 13.07
CA LEU A 4 -5.07 10.51 12.12
C LEU A 4 -4.75 11.11 10.73
N THR A 5 -3.74 11.95 10.63
CA THR A 5 -3.35 12.64 9.39
C THR A 5 -1.99 12.21 8.84
N ASP A 6 -1.24 11.40 9.58
CA ASP A 6 0.03 10.83 9.10
C ASP A 6 -0.23 9.53 8.33
N PRO A 7 0.01 9.48 7.01
CA PRO A 7 -0.30 8.30 6.22
C PRO A 7 0.50 7.06 6.61
N ALA A 8 1.70 7.22 7.20
CA ALA A 8 2.55 6.12 7.61
C ALA A 8 2.18 5.55 9.00
N GLN A 9 1.61 6.38 9.88
CA GLN A 9 1.31 6.03 11.27
C GLN A 9 -0.19 6.02 11.58
N THR A 10 -1.04 6.25 10.60
CA THR A 10 -2.49 6.37 10.83
C THR A 10 -3.04 5.14 11.55
N GLY A 11 -3.87 5.38 12.57
CA GLY A 11 -4.41 4.31 13.40
C GLY A 11 -5.39 4.83 14.44
N ALA A 12 -5.90 3.94 15.27
CA ALA A 12 -6.80 4.27 16.34
C ALA A 12 -6.12 5.16 17.40
N VAL A 13 -6.88 6.10 17.96
CA VAL A 13 -6.44 6.98 19.04
C VAL A 13 -7.41 6.86 20.20
N THR A 14 -6.87 6.55 21.38
CA THR A 14 -7.66 6.51 22.61
C THR A 14 -7.45 7.80 23.38
N ILE A 15 -8.54 8.47 23.72
CA ILE A 15 -8.55 9.66 24.60
C ILE A 15 -9.20 9.25 25.92
N CYS A 16 -8.44 9.34 27.01
CA CYS A 16 -8.94 9.10 28.35
C CYS A 16 -9.42 10.43 28.97
N LEU A 17 -10.64 10.47 29.42
CA LEU A 17 -11.24 11.61 30.13
C LEU A 17 -11.54 11.18 31.56
N PRO A 18 -10.64 11.43 32.56
CA PRO A 18 -10.86 11.08 33.93
C PRO A 18 -12.11 11.77 34.48
N GLN A 19 -12.85 11.10 35.35
CA GLN A 19 -14.16 11.56 35.81
C GLN A 19 -14.07 12.88 36.61
N ASP A 20 -13.04 13.04 37.42
CA ASP A 20 -12.78 14.26 38.21
C ASP A 20 -12.48 15.45 37.29
N VAL A 21 -11.65 15.27 36.26
CA VAL A 21 -11.33 16.31 35.29
C VAL A 21 -12.57 16.76 34.50
N GLN A 22 -13.48 15.84 34.20
CA GLN A 22 -14.73 16.16 33.49
C GLN A 22 -15.65 17.09 34.30
N ALA A 23 -15.52 17.07 35.62
CA ALA A 23 -16.32 17.90 36.53
C ALA A 23 -15.71 19.29 36.80
N GLU A 24 -14.49 19.55 36.33
CA GLU A 24 -13.82 20.83 36.51
C GLU A 24 -14.43 21.93 35.66
N ALA A 25 -14.57 23.14 36.24
CA ALA A 25 -14.93 24.33 35.49
C ALA A 25 -13.69 24.97 34.86
N TYR A 26 -13.77 25.31 33.58
CA TYR A 26 -12.66 25.94 32.86
C TYR A 26 -13.17 27.01 31.88
N ASN A 27 -12.47 28.13 31.79
CA ASN A 27 -12.75 29.16 30.79
C ASN A 27 -11.98 28.83 29.49
N TYR A 28 -12.66 28.23 28.52
CA TYR A 28 -12.06 27.93 27.24
C TYR A 28 -11.76 29.23 26.45
N PRO A 29 -10.55 29.44 25.96
CA PRO A 29 -10.25 30.56 25.08
C PRO A 29 -11.00 30.41 23.74
N ASP A 30 -11.48 31.52 23.18
CA ASP A 30 -12.29 31.54 21.94
C ASP A 30 -11.64 30.72 20.81
N ARG A 31 -10.29 30.82 20.65
CA ARG A 31 -9.52 30.06 19.68
C ARG A 31 -9.64 28.54 19.80
N PHE A 32 -10.13 28.01 20.94
CA PHE A 32 -10.34 26.57 21.10
C PHE A 32 -11.46 26.08 20.17
N PHE A 33 -12.43 26.90 19.88
CA PHE A 33 -13.58 26.60 19.05
C PHE A 33 -13.35 26.93 17.56
N ASP A 34 -12.18 27.47 17.21
CA ASP A 34 -11.84 27.78 15.82
C ASP A 34 -11.82 26.51 14.97
N LYS A 35 -12.41 26.61 13.76
CA LYS A 35 -12.35 25.53 12.77
C LYS A 35 -10.92 25.32 12.33
N LYS A 36 -10.40 24.11 12.54
CA LYS A 36 -9.07 23.68 12.03
C LYS A 36 -9.24 22.76 10.83
N VAL A 37 -8.53 23.09 9.75
CA VAL A 37 -8.44 22.24 8.56
C VAL A 37 -7.15 21.43 8.65
N TRP A 38 -7.26 20.13 8.46
CA TRP A 38 -6.14 19.20 8.48
C TRP A 38 -5.94 18.63 7.07
N SER A 39 -4.70 18.62 6.61
CA SER A 39 -4.33 18.02 5.33
C SER A 39 -3.51 16.76 5.56
N ILE A 40 -3.71 15.77 4.70
CA ILE A 40 -2.90 14.55 4.67
C ILE A 40 -1.74 14.80 3.72
N PRO A 41 -0.47 14.74 4.20
CA PRO A 41 0.68 14.92 3.33
C PRO A 41 0.83 13.72 2.37
N ARG A 42 1.25 13.99 1.15
CA ARG A 42 1.59 13.00 0.13
C ARG A 42 3.08 13.06 -0.14
N ASN A 43 3.82 12.12 0.39
CA ASN A 43 5.27 12.06 0.25
C ASN A 43 5.63 11.44 -1.10
N LEU A 44 6.62 12.01 -1.77
CA LEU A 44 7.17 11.49 -3.02
C LEU A 44 8.52 10.80 -2.74
N PRO A 45 8.82 9.67 -3.37
CA PRO A 45 10.15 9.09 -3.34
C PRO A 45 11.16 9.97 -4.09
N SER A 46 12.46 9.78 -3.85
CA SER A 46 13.49 10.53 -4.58
C SER A 46 13.54 10.13 -6.05
N GLU A 47 13.93 11.06 -6.92
CA GLU A 47 14.08 10.82 -8.37
C GLU A 47 15.06 9.68 -8.66
N ASP A 48 16.20 9.62 -7.95
CA ASP A 48 17.19 8.55 -8.11
C ASP A 48 16.59 7.17 -7.79
N SER A 49 15.73 7.09 -6.77
CA SER A 49 15.05 5.84 -6.41
C SER A 49 14.02 5.45 -7.47
N LEU A 50 13.29 6.42 -8.04
CA LEU A 50 12.36 6.19 -9.13
C LEU A 50 13.05 5.65 -10.38
N VAL A 51 14.19 6.25 -10.79
CA VAL A 51 14.97 5.78 -11.93
C VAL A 51 15.45 4.33 -11.74
N LYS A 52 15.91 3.99 -10.53
CA LYS A 52 16.32 2.62 -10.21
C LYS A 52 15.14 1.65 -10.26
N ALA A 53 13.98 2.02 -9.71
CA ALA A 53 12.78 1.21 -9.75
C ALA A 53 12.32 0.94 -11.20
N ILE A 54 12.31 1.97 -12.04
CA ILE A 54 11.98 1.83 -13.46
C ILE A 54 12.92 0.83 -14.16
N ASN A 55 14.22 0.90 -13.84
CA ASN A 55 15.19 -0.03 -14.41
C ASN A 55 14.98 -1.48 -13.91
N ILE A 56 14.55 -1.68 -12.68
CA ILE A 56 14.17 -2.99 -12.14
C ILE A 56 12.95 -3.53 -12.92
N ILE A 57 11.89 -2.73 -13.05
CA ILE A 57 10.68 -3.12 -13.76
C ILE A 57 10.97 -3.48 -15.22
N LYS A 58 11.79 -2.68 -15.91
CA LYS A 58 12.15 -2.92 -17.32
C LYS A 58 12.95 -4.19 -17.56
N LYS A 59 13.61 -4.73 -16.54
CA LYS A 59 14.41 -5.96 -16.65
C LYS A 59 13.63 -7.21 -16.31
N ALA A 60 12.47 -7.06 -15.65
CA ALA A 60 11.65 -8.19 -15.28
C ALA A 60 11.00 -8.84 -16.51
N GLU A 61 11.00 -10.17 -16.53
CA GLU A 61 10.40 -10.98 -17.60
C GLU A 61 8.96 -11.41 -17.26
N SER A 62 8.67 -11.58 -15.97
CA SER A 62 7.38 -12.04 -15.48
C SER A 62 6.95 -11.26 -14.21
N PRO A 63 6.82 -9.92 -14.32
CA PRO A 63 6.42 -9.11 -13.18
C PRO A 63 4.95 -9.32 -12.81
N VAL A 64 4.63 -9.13 -11.52
CA VAL A 64 3.25 -9.06 -11.01
C VAL A 64 3.11 -7.89 -10.05
N ILE A 65 1.97 -7.20 -10.08
CA ILE A 65 1.63 -6.17 -9.11
C ILE A 65 0.78 -6.79 -8.00
N ILE A 66 1.07 -6.45 -6.74
CA ILE A 66 0.18 -6.70 -5.60
C ILE A 66 -0.38 -5.37 -5.14
N GLY A 67 -1.65 -5.11 -5.46
CA GLY A 67 -2.39 -3.93 -5.03
C GLY A 67 -2.91 -4.10 -3.60
N GLY A 68 -2.53 -3.19 -2.71
CA GLY A 68 -3.02 -3.13 -1.34
C GLY A 68 -3.97 -1.97 -1.08
N GLY A 69 -4.45 -1.85 0.16
CA GLY A 69 -5.35 -0.77 0.58
C GLY A 69 -4.75 0.64 0.40
N GLY A 70 -3.42 0.75 0.38
CA GLY A 70 -2.74 2.02 0.14
C GLY A 70 -3.03 2.63 -1.22
N VAL A 71 -3.37 1.83 -2.25
CA VAL A 71 -3.82 2.34 -3.55
C VAL A 71 -5.11 3.14 -3.39
N ILE A 72 -6.09 2.57 -2.67
CA ILE A 72 -7.40 3.20 -2.42
C ILE A 72 -7.24 4.44 -1.53
N TYR A 73 -6.47 4.34 -0.45
CA TYR A 73 -6.21 5.48 0.45
C TYR A 73 -5.47 6.64 -0.22
N SER A 74 -4.76 6.36 -1.30
CA SER A 74 -4.02 7.36 -2.07
C SER A 74 -4.83 7.95 -3.23
N ASP A 75 -6.05 7.47 -3.49
CA ASP A 75 -6.83 7.77 -4.72
C ASP A 75 -6.00 7.46 -5.98
N ALA A 76 -5.28 6.33 -5.99
CA ALA A 76 -4.35 5.97 -7.04
C ALA A 76 -4.93 4.95 -8.05
N GLU A 77 -6.21 4.58 -7.92
CA GLU A 77 -6.85 3.53 -8.72
C GLU A 77 -6.76 3.82 -10.22
N LYS A 78 -7.05 5.09 -10.60
CA LYS A 78 -6.96 5.48 -12.01
C LYS A 78 -5.52 5.41 -12.52
N THR A 79 -4.54 5.91 -11.75
CA THR A 79 -3.11 5.87 -12.12
C THR A 79 -2.62 4.43 -12.25
N LEU A 80 -3.05 3.55 -11.34
CA LEU A 80 -2.74 2.13 -11.40
C LEU A 80 -3.36 1.45 -12.63
N SER A 81 -4.61 1.75 -12.94
CA SER A 81 -5.28 1.25 -14.14
C SER A 81 -4.53 1.65 -15.42
N ASP A 82 -4.22 2.93 -15.56
CA ASP A 82 -3.47 3.45 -16.70
C ASP A 82 -2.08 2.79 -16.83
N PHE A 83 -1.42 2.54 -15.69
CA PHE A 83 -0.14 1.83 -15.65
C PHE A 83 -0.27 0.36 -16.08
N CYS A 84 -1.26 -0.36 -15.55
CA CYS A 84 -1.52 -1.75 -15.93
C CYS A 84 -1.86 -1.89 -17.43
N MET A 85 -2.69 -1.00 -17.96
CA MET A 85 -3.02 -0.98 -19.39
C MET A 85 -1.80 -0.73 -20.28
N THR A 86 -0.94 0.20 -19.87
CA THR A 86 0.24 0.59 -20.69
C THR A 86 1.34 -0.45 -20.61
N SER A 87 1.57 -1.04 -19.43
CA SER A 87 2.64 -2.01 -19.20
C SER A 87 2.25 -3.45 -19.53
N GLY A 88 0.97 -3.78 -19.50
CA GLY A 88 0.46 -5.15 -19.59
C GLY A 88 0.76 -6.01 -18.37
N ILE A 89 1.29 -5.44 -17.27
CA ILE A 89 1.63 -6.17 -16.06
C ILE A 89 0.35 -6.58 -15.34
N PRO A 90 0.16 -7.88 -15.03
CA PRO A 90 -1.01 -8.33 -14.29
C PRO A 90 -0.97 -7.85 -12.84
N ILE A 91 -2.16 -7.60 -12.29
CA ILE A 91 -2.34 -7.23 -10.90
C ILE A 91 -3.14 -8.29 -10.15
N VAL A 92 -2.76 -8.49 -8.90
CA VAL A 92 -3.49 -9.27 -7.91
C VAL A 92 -3.77 -8.39 -6.70
N GLU A 93 -4.87 -8.63 -6.02
CA GLU A 93 -5.34 -7.76 -4.94
C GLU A 93 -5.22 -8.45 -3.58
N THR A 94 -4.81 -7.69 -2.56
CA THR A 94 -4.96 -8.13 -1.17
C THR A 94 -6.42 -7.93 -0.71
N GLN A 95 -6.81 -8.50 0.43
CA GLN A 95 -8.16 -8.24 0.98
C GLN A 95 -8.43 -6.75 1.19
N ALA A 96 -7.45 -6.01 1.74
CA ALA A 96 -7.57 -4.57 1.94
C ALA A 96 -7.46 -3.77 0.63
N GLY A 97 -6.87 -4.36 -0.40
CA GLY A 97 -6.71 -3.77 -1.73
C GLY A 97 -7.81 -4.13 -2.70
N LYS A 98 -8.84 -4.87 -2.27
CA LYS A 98 -9.95 -5.21 -3.15
C LYS A 98 -10.65 -3.95 -3.66
N GLY A 99 -10.68 -3.80 -4.99
CA GLY A 99 -11.16 -2.59 -5.66
C GLY A 99 -10.06 -1.58 -5.97
N SER A 100 -8.78 -1.90 -5.74
CA SER A 100 -7.65 -1.10 -6.23
C SER A 100 -7.59 -1.05 -7.76
N LEU A 101 -8.15 -2.08 -8.40
CA LEU A 101 -8.43 -2.11 -9.83
C LEU A 101 -9.84 -2.67 -10.05
N SER A 102 -10.55 -2.21 -11.09
CA SER A 102 -11.89 -2.73 -11.40
C SER A 102 -11.83 -4.25 -11.63
N TRP A 103 -12.85 -4.97 -11.15
CA TRP A 103 -12.91 -6.43 -11.25
C TRP A 103 -12.97 -6.96 -12.69
N ASP A 104 -13.45 -6.13 -13.62
CA ASP A 104 -13.58 -6.41 -15.06
C ASP A 104 -12.39 -5.90 -15.88
N HIS A 105 -11.34 -5.40 -15.23
CA HIS A 105 -10.12 -4.97 -15.91
C HIS A 105 -9.30 -6.18 -16.37
N ASP A 106 -8.85 -6.19 -17.62
CA ASP A 106 -8.18 -7.31 -18.26
C ASP A 106 -6.94 -7.83 -17.50
N GLN A 107 -6.22 -6.96 -16.81
CA GLN A 107 -5.06 -7.32 -15.99
C GLN A 107 -5.40 -7.75 -14.56
N ASN A 108 -6.66 -7.64 -14.10
CA ASN A 108 -7.04 -8.03 -12.74
C ASN A 108 -7.25 -9.54 -12.62
N LEU A 109 -6.37 -10.24 -11.93
CA LEU A 109 -6.44 -11.68 -11.70
C LEU A 109 -7.16 -12.06 -10.39
N GLY A 110 -7.65 -11.07 -9.65
CA GLY A 110 -8.37 -11.24 -8.40
C GLY A 110 -7.48 -11.35 -7.16
N ALA A 111 -8.03 -11.92 -6.10
CA ALA A 111 -7.37 -11.96 -4.80
C ALA A 111 -6.15 -12.89 -4.78
N VAL A 112 -5.12 -12.51 -4.02
CA VAL A 112 -3.89 -13.26 -3.80
C VAL A 112 -3.76 -13.73 -2.34
N GLY A 113 -3.04 -14.80 -2.11
CA GLY A 113 -2.71 -15.32 -0.80
C GLY A 113 -3.58 -16.51 -0.38
N VAL A 114 -3.80 -16.68 0.93
CA VAL A 114 -4.52 -17.84 1.50
C VAL A 114 -5.92 -18.01 0.91
N THR A 115 -6.63 -16.90 0.72
CA THR A 115 -7.99 -16.87 0.14
C THR A 115 -7.97 -16.44 -1.33
N GLY A 116 -6.82 -16.54 -1.98
CA GLY A 116 -6.61 -16.09 -3.34
C GLY A 116 -7.17 -17.04 -4.40
N THR A 117 -7.37 -16.49 -5.61
CA THR A 117 -7.73 -17.30 -6.77
C THR A 117 -6.56 -18.16 -7.23
N SER A 118 -6.86 -19.27 -7.90
CA SER A 118 -5.81 -20.15 -8.46
C SER A 118 -4.93 -19.40 -9.48
N ALA A 119 -5.53 -18.54 -10.30
CA ALA A 119 -4.82 -17.75 -11.30
C ALA A 119 -3.87 -16.74 -10.64
N ALA A 120 -4.35 -15.95 -9.68
CA ALA A 120 -3.54 -14.97 -8.95
C ALA A 120 -2.35 -15.63 -8.23
N ASN A 121 -2.61 -16.73 -7.52
CA ASN A 121 -1.57 -17.44 -6.79
C ASN A 121 -0.56 -18.10 -7.75
N LEU A 122 -0.99 -18.63 -8.88
CA LEU A 122 -0.09 -19.25 -9.86
C LEU A 122 0.87 -18.21 -10.49
N ILE A 123 0.37 -17.04 -10.84
CA ILE A 123 1.19 -15.96 -11.38
C ILE A 123 2.18 -15.48 -10.32
N ALA A 124 1.73 -15.22 -9.10
CA ALA A 124 2.61 -14.80 -8.00
C ALA A 124 3.71 -15.84 -7.69
N GLN A 125 3.42 -17.14 -7.82
CA GLN A 125 4.42 -18.20 -7.62
C GLN A 125 5.55 -18.21 -8.66
N ARG A 126 5.25 -17.74 -9.87
CA ARG A 126 6.17 -17.81 -11.03
C ARG A 126 6.88 -16.51 -11.30
N SER A 127 6.43 -15.40 -10.69
CA SER A 127 6.99 -14.08 -10.94
C SER A 127 8.46 -14.00 -10.58
N ASP A 128 9.22 -13.25 -11.38
CA ASP A 128 10.58 -12.84 -11.10
C ASP A 128 10.65 -11.47 -10.38
N LEU A 129 9.58 -10.67 -10.51
CA LEU A 129 9.44 -9.39 -9.81
C LEU A 129 8.04 -9.25 -9.24
N VAL A 130 7.95 -8.96 -7.94
CA VAL A 130 6.73 -8.63 -7.23
C VAL A 130 6.72 -7.15 -6.89
N ILE A 131 5.85 -6.38 -7.55
CA ILE A 131 5.68 -4.94 -7.33
C ILE A 131 4.57 -4.74 -6.31
N CYS A 132 4.92 -4.39 -5.08
CA CYS A 132 4.01 -4.21 -3.96
C CYS A 132 3.59 -2.75 -3.86
N ILE A 133 2.31 -2.43 -4.03
CA ILE A 133 1.80 -1.06 -3.99
C ILE A 133 0.84 -0.92 -2.81
N GLY A 134 1.23 -0.14 -1.79
CA GLY A 134 0.39 0.15 -0.64
C GLY A 134 -0.05 -1.08 0.15
N THR A 135 0.80 -2.11 0.24
CA THR A 135 0.53 -3.35 0.98
C THR A 135 1.59 -3.65 2.02
N ARG A 136 1.20 -4.33 3.10
CA ARG A 136 2.09 -4.75 4.18
C ARG A 136 2.66 -6.16 3.99
N LEU A 137 2.26 -6.89 2.97
CA LEU A 137 2.64 -8.29 2.75
C LEU A 137 2.48 -9.13 4.02
N SER A 138 1.25 -9.17 4.56
CA SER A 138 0.90 -9.96 5.73
C SER A 138 0.94 -11.47 5.42
N ASP A 139 0.87 -12.29 6.47
CA ASP A 139 0.83 -13.75 6.33
C ASP A 139 -0.31 -14.23 5.42
N PHE A 140 -1.47 -13.58 5.49
CA PHE A 140 -2.58 -13.87 4.60
C PHE A 140 -2.24 -13.61 3.13
N THR A 141 -1.62 -12.48 2.83
CA THR A 141 -1.24 -12.11 1.45
C THR A 141 -0.15 -13.00 0.89
N THR A 142 0.80 -13.43 1.74
CA THR A 142 1.96 -14.22 1.31
C THR A 142 1.76 -15.73 1.52
N ALA A 143 0.58 -16.16 1.99
CA ALA A 143 0.33 -17.54 2.41
C ALA A 143 1.45 -18.03 3.35
N SER A 144 1.73 -17.28 4.41
CA SER A 144 2.84 -17.52 5.35
C SER A 144 4.20 -17.67 4.66
N LYS A 145 4.47 -16.84 3.69
CA LYS A 145 5.69 -16.81 2.85
C LYS A 145 5.88 -18.05 1.94
N THR A 146 4.84 -18.83 1.72
CA THR A 146 4.92 -20.01 0.85
C THR A 146 4.49 -19.71 -0.60
N LEU A 147 3.96 -18.50 -0.83
CA LEU A 147 3.41 -18.12 -2.14
C LEU A 147 4.50 -17.97 -3.20
N PHE A 148 5.57 -17.26 -2.89
CA PHE A 148 6.62 -16.94 -3.85
C PHE A 148 7.63 -18.10 -3.94
N LYS A 149 7.57 -18.88 -5.03
CA LYS A 149 8.38 -20.10 -5.19
C LYS A 149 9.60 -19.92 -6.09
N ASN A 150 9.64 -18.84 -6.87
CA ASN A 150 10.81 -18.52 -7.66
C ASN A 150 11.96 -18.13 -6.70
N PRO A 151 13.10 -18.84 -6.70
CA PRO A 151 14.21 -18.54 -5.80
C PRO A 151 14.87 -17.18 -6.10
N ASP A 152 14.74 -16.69 -7.32
CA ASP A 152 15.34 -15.44 -7.80
C ASP A 152 14.33 -14.27 -7.76
N VAL A 153 13.17 -14.45 -7.11
CA VAL A 153 12.15 -13.42 -7.04
C VAL A 153 12.66 -12.16 -6.35
N MET A 154 12.51 -11.03 -7.01
CA MET A 154 12.79 -9.71 -6.45
C MET A 154 11.50 -9.03 -6.00
N PHE A 155 11.62 -8.18 -4.97
CA PHE A 155 10.52 -7.36 -4.49
C PHE A 155 10.84 -5.88 -4.69
N LEU A 156 9.87 -5.14 -5.22
CA LEU A 156 9.87 -3.68 -5.28
C LEU A 156 8.64 -3.20 -4.53
N SER A 157 8.81 -2.31 -3.57
CA SER A 157 7.71 -1.85 -2.72
C SER A 157 7.53 -0.34 -2.80
N ILE A 158 6.31 0.10 -3.06
CA ILE A 158 5.86 1.50 -2.95
C ILE A 158 4.97 1.58 -1.72
N ASN A 159 5.43 2.26 -0.68
CA ASN A 159 4.70 2.35 0.57
C ASN A 159 5.07 3.62 1.35
N VAL A 160 4.08 4.22 2.01
CA VAL A 160 4.29 5.38 2.91
C VAL A 160 5.00 4.98 4.20
N SER A 161 4.86 3.72 4.63
CA SER A 161 5.52 3.16 5.80
C SER A 161 6.85 2.51 5.42
N SER A 162 7.95 3.07 5.90
CA SER A 162 9.29 2.50 5.66
C SER A 162 9.42 1.08 6.24
N PHE A 163 8.78 0.82 7.39
CA PHE A 163 8.80 -0.50 8.02
C PHE A 163 8.19 -1.58 7.10
N ASP A 164 7.05 -1.28 6.48
CA ASP A 164 6.40 -2.22 5.58
C ASP A 164 7.08 -2.29 4.20
N ALA A 165 7.63 -1.19 3.73
CA ALA A 165 8.31 -1.12 2.45
C ALA A 165 9.57 -2.02 2.38
N HIS A 166 10.27 -2.21 3.48
CA HIS A 166 11.52 -2.99 3.50
C HIS A 166 11.31 -4.51 3.73
N LYS A 167 10.08 -4.98 3.82
CA LYS A 167 9.81 -6.43 3.94
C LYS A 167 10.32 -7.19 2.73
N HIS A 168 10.71 -8.43 2.93
CA HIS A 168 11.27 -9.33 1.91
C HIS A 168 12.52 -8.78 1.21
N SER A 169 13.31 -7.94 1.89
CA SER A 169 14.51 -7.29 1.33
C SER A 169 14.21 -6.52 0.03
N SER A 170 13.01 -5.94 -0.05
CA SER A 170 12.55 -5.25 -1.24
C SER A 170 13.37 -4.01 -1.56
N PHE A 171 13.46 -3.66 -2.83
CA PHE A 171 13.82 -2.31 -3.24
C PHE A 171 12.66 -1.38 -2.90
N SER A 172 12.90 -0.39 -2.02
CA SER A 172 11.82 0.38 -1.39
C SER A 172 11.74 1.80 -1.92
N LEU A 173 10.57 2.16 -2.42
CA LEU A 173 10.15 3.54 -2.69
C LEU A 173 9.27 4.01 -1.53
N ILE A 174 9.81 4.87 -0.67
CA ILE A 174 9.05 5.42 0.45
C ILE A 174 8.26 6.62 -0.05
N GLY A 175 6.98 6.42 -0.28
CA GLY A 175 6.11 7.44 -0.84
C GLY A 175 4.66 7.00 -0.96
N ASP A 176 3.82 7.94 -1.35
CA ASP A 176 2.42 7.71 -1.67
C ASP A 176 2.29 6.92 -2.99
N ALA A 177 1.22 6.16 -3.14
CA ALA A 177 1.02 5.32 -4.32
C ALA A 177 0.52 6.09 -5.56
N LYS A 178 0.12 7.35 -5.38
CA LYS A 178 -0.41 8.20 -6.46
C LYS A 178 0.66 8.93 -7.22
#